data_2dedee64385051ecf94cdbc8ada4f4df
#
_entry.id   2dedee64385051ecf94cdbc8ada4f4df
#
_cell.length_a   1.000
_cell.length_b   1.000
_cell.length_c   1.000
_cell.angle_alpha   90.00
_cell.angle_beta   90.00
_cell.angle_gamma   90.00
#
_symmetry.space_group_name_H-M   'P 1'
#
loop_
_entity.id
_entity.type
_entity.pdbx_description
1 polymer ?
#
loop_
_entity_poly.entity_id
_entity_poly.type
_entity_poly.pdbx_seq_one_letter_code
_entity_poly.pdbx_strand_id
1 'polypeptide(L)'
;MESIDKAHCATYTITVSGKTGAELFEEDTIMKNNSSIKTVVAVGIGAALFFVLGRFVAIPSPVPNTNISLQYAVLALLAVMYGPLAGGLIGFIGHALIDLSWGGSPWWSWVITSAFVGVVIGLFAKKLDVQEGEFGKGKVAVFTVANVIAHVLGWIVVAPVLDILIYAEPANKVFAQGVFAAVSNTVTGVVVGGLLILAFTKTIAKKGSLEQE
;
A
#
# COMPACT_ATOMS: atom_id res chain seq x y z
N MET A 1 -26.68 21.55 61.71
CA MET A 1 -27.43 20.62 60.86
C MET A 1 -27.37 21.20 59.46
N GLU A 2 -26.24 20.94 58.80
CA GLU A 2 -25.84 21.55 57.53
C GLU A 2 -26.47 20.81 56.33
N SER A 3 -27.03 21.61 55.47
CA SER A 3 -27.57 21.13 54.18
C SER A 3 -26.42 20.91 53.20
N ILE A 4 -26.28 19.69 52.71
CA ILE A 4 -25.33 19.32 51.68
C ILE A 4 -25.80 19.92 50.35
N ASP A 5 -25.07 20.93 49.93
CA ASP A 5 -25.24 21.61 48.63
C ASP A 5 -24.84 20.67 47.51
N LYS A 6 -25.79 20.42 46.60
CA LYS A 6 -25.58 19.60 45.44
C LYS A 6 -24.62 20.28 44.48
N ALA A 7 -23.39 19.80 44.45
CA ALA A 7 -22.39 20.21 43.49
C ALA A 7 -22.95 20.15 42.06
N HIS A 8 -23.08 21.31 41.44
CA HIS A 8 -23.27 21.47 40.00
C HIS A 8 -22.10 20.81 39.25
N CYS A 9 -22.37 19.69 38.66
CA CYS A 9 -21.47 19.10 37.65
C CYS A 9 -21.54 20.02 36.43
N ALA A 10 -20.69 21.06 36.42
CA ALA A 10 -20.54 21.93 35.26
C ALA A 10 -19.84 21.11 34.17
N THR A 11 -20.60 20.67 33.20
CA THR A 11 -20.09 20.11 31.96
C THR A 11 -19.30 21.20 31.25
N TYR A 12 -18.00 21.21 31.37
CA TYR A 12 -17.12 22.10 30.62
C TYR A 12 -17.18 21.70 29.16
N THR A 13 -17.99 22.40 28.41
CA THR A 13 -18.01 22.30 26.94
C THR A 13 -16.80 23.05 26.41
N ILE A 14 -15.73 22.33 26.07
CA ILE A 14 -14.57 22.94 25.41
C ILE A 14 -15.01 23.28 23.98
N THR A 15 -15.19 24.55 23.70
CA THR A 15 -15.46 25.04 22.35
C THR A 15 -14.13 25.30 21.65
N VAL A 16 -13.75 24.45 20.74
CA VAL A 16 -12.60 24.68 19.85
C VAL A 16 -13.15 25.24 18.55
N SER A 17 -12.76 26.45 18.18
CA SER A 17 -13.20 27.10 16.93
C SER A 17 -14.73 27.31 16.80
N GLY A 18 -15.42 27.57 17.92
CA GLY A 18 -16.86 27.85 17.91
C GLY A 18 -17.78 26.62 17.78
N LYS A 19 -17.23 25.40 17.72
CA LYS A 19 -18.02 24.15 17.61
C LYS A 19 -18.17 23.49 18.97
N THR A 20 -19.32 22.82 19.16
CA THR A 20 -19.60 22.01 20.35
C THR A 20 -18.87 20.66 20.29
N GLY A 21 -18.64 20.01 21.43
CA GLY A 21 -18.02 18.69 21.47
C GLY A 21 -18.78 17.63 20.64
N ALA A 22 -20.09 17.72 20.54
CA ALA A 22 -20.93 16.84 19.72
C ALA A 22 -20.67 17.06 18.20
N GLU A 23 -20.58 18.29 17.75
CA GLU A 23 -20.29 18.64 16.34
C GLU A 23 -18.87 18.20 15.95
N LEU A 24 -17.89 18.34 16.83
CA LEU A 24 -16.52 17.84 16.60
C LEU A 24 -16.49 16.31 16.47
N PHE A 25 -17.24 15.61 17.33
CA PHE A 25 -17.32 14.15 17.28
C PHE A 25 -18.03 13.65 16.01
N GLU A 26 -19.06 14.33 15.58
CA GLU A 26 -19.79 14.01 14.33
C GLU A 26 -18.89 14.26 13.11
N GLU A 27 -18.18 15.37 13.07
CA GLU A 27 -17.24 15.72 12.01
C GLU A 27 -16.10 14.70 11.91
N ASP A 28 -15.51 14.30 13.04
CA ASP A 28 -14.46 13.25 13.10
C ASP A 28 -14.99 11.90 12.61
N THR A 29 -16.22 11.57 12.96
CA THR A 29 -16.87 10.33 12.52
C THR A 29 -17.11 10.31 11.00
N ILE A 30 -17.60 11.44 10.46
CA ILE A 30 -17.83 11.60 9.00
C ILE A 30 -16.50 11.55 8.25
N MET A 31 -15.45 12.23 8.73
CA MET A 31 -14.11 12.20 8.09
C MET A 31 -13.51 10.80 8.11
N LYS A 32 -13.64 10.07 9.21
CA LYS A 32 -13.15 8.70 9.34
C LYS A 32 -13.89 7.74 8.39
N ASN A 33 -15.19 7.87 8.27
CA ASN A 33 -16.00 7.06 7.34
C ASN A 33 -15.61 7.33 5.89
N ASN A 34 -15.46 8.60 5.50
CA ASN A 34 -15.03 8.98 4.15
C ASN A 34 -13.63 8.46 3.81
N SER A 35 -12.69 8.45 4.78
CA SER A 35 -11.37 7.87 4.61
C SER A 35 -11.44 6.36 4.40
N SER A 36 -12.29 5.67 5.14
CA SER A 36 -12.49 4.21 5.02
C SER A 36 -13.07 3.83 3.66
N ILE A 37 -14.07 4.56 3.17
CA ILE A 37 -14.67 4.33 1.84
C ILE A 37 -13.64 4.53 0.73
N LYS A 38 -12.84 5.60 0.78
CA LYS A 38 -11.77 5.85 -0.20
C LYS A 38 -10.76 4.69 -0.22
N THR A 39 -10.39 4.17 0.94
CA THR A 39 -9.46 3.04 1.06
C THR A 39 -10.04 1.77 0.45
N VAL A 40 -11.31 1.44 0.71
CA VAL A 40 -11.98 0.26 0.12
C VAL A 40 -12.03 0.35 -1.41
N VAL A 41 -12.41 1.51 -1.95
CA VAL A 41 -12.42 1.75 -3.40
C VAL A 41 -11.02 1.62 -3.98
N ALA A 42 -10.01 2.20 -3.33
CA ALA A 42 -8.62 2.10 -3.76
C ALA A 42 -8.11 0.66 -3.76
N VAL A 43 -8.49 -0.16 -2.78
CA VAL A 43 -8.17 -1.59 -2.73
C VAL A 43 -8.81 -2.33 -3.90
N GLY A 44 -10.09 -2.12 -4.19
CA GLY A 44 -10.78 -2.76 -5.30
C GLY A 44 -10.15 -2.42 -6.66
N ILE A 45 -9.96 -1.13 -6.94
CA ILE A 45 -9.34 -0.66 -8.19
C ILE A 45 -7.87 -1.12 -8.26
N GLY A 46 -7.14 -1.01 -7.16
CA GLY A 46 -5.73 -1.40 -7.08
C GLY A 46 -5.53 -2.89 -7.34
N ALA A 47 -6.35 -3.75 -6.74
CA ALA A 47 -6.30 -5.19 -6.97
C ALA A 47 -6.65 -5.56 -8.42
N ALA A 48 -7.62 -4.88 -9.03
CA ALA A 48 -7.97 -5.05 -10.44
C ALA A 48 -6.81 -4.63 -11.36
N LEU A 49 -6.18 -3.48 -11.11
CA LEU A 49 -5.01 -3.02 -11.88
C LEU A 49 -3.82 -3.97 -11.68
N PHE A 50 -3.55 -4.40 -10.46
CA PHE A 50 -2.50 -5.39 -10.18
C PHE A 50 -2.73 -6.66 -10.98
N PHE A 51 -3.95 -7.19 -10.96
CA PHE A 51 -4.36 -8.36 -11.75
C PHE A 51 -4.15 -8.14 -13.25
N VAL A 52 -4.68 -7.06 -13.81
CA VAL A 52 -4.59 -6.79 -15.25
C VAL A 52 -3.13 -6.67 -15.70
N LEU A 53 -2.31 -5.93 -14.97
CA LEU A 53 -0.90 -5.74 -15.32
C LEU A 53 -0.09 -7.03 -15.16
N GLY A 54 -0.35 -7.82 -14.12
CA GLY A 54 0.34 -9.09 -13.90
C GLY A 54 -0.07 -10.19 -14.87
N ARG A 55 -1.34 -10.18 -15.31
CA ARG A 55 -1.88 -11.24 -16.16
C ARG A 55 -1.69 -10.98 -17.65
N PHE A 56 -1.86 -9.73 -18.10
CA PHE A 56 -1.95 -9.41 -19.53
C PHE A 56 -0.81 -8.54 -20.07
N VAL A 57 -0.05 -7.86 -19.19
CA VAL A 57 1.03 -6.94 -19.57
C VAL A 57 2.42 -7.49 -19.17
N ALA A 58 2.46 -8.66 -18.53
CA ALA A 58 3.68 -9.29 -18.09
C ALA A 58 4.55 -9.80 -19.26
N ILE A 59 5.86 -9.57 -19.15
CA ILE A 59 6.88 -10.04 -20.10
C ILE A 59 7.50 -11.32 -19.54
N PRO A 60 7.43 -12.46 -20.26
CA PRO A 60 8.05 -13.70 -19.82
C PRO A 60 9.55 -13.54 -19.58
N SER A 61 10.07 -14.19 -18.54
CA SER A 61 11.50 -14.22 -18.23
C SER A 61 12.12 -15.59 -18.57
N PRO A 62 13.45 -15.69 -18.63
CA PRO A 62 14.14 -16.97 -18.78
C PRO A 62 14.07 -17.85 -17.50
N VAL A 63 13.65 -17.29 -16.37
CA VAL A 63 13.48 -18.03 -15.10
C VAL A 63 12.05 -18.60 -15.06
N PRO A 64 11.87 -19.91 -14.90
CA PRO A 64 10.54 -20.53 -14.90
C PRO A 64 9.57 -19.89 -13.91
N ASN A 65 8.32 -19.73 -14.31
CA ASN A 65 7.22 -19.18 -13.51
C ASN A 65 7.45 -17.75 -12.99
N THR A 66 8.40 -17.01 -13.57
CA THR A 66 8.65 -15.61 -13.22
C THR A 66 8.46 -14.72 -14.45
N ASN A 67 7.96 -13.51 -14.22
CA ASN A 67 7.72 -12.53 -15.27
C ASN A 67 8.18 -11.15 -14.82
N ILE A 68 8.50 -10.29 -15.77
CA ILE A 68 8.68 -8.85 -15.52
C ILE A 68 7.33 -8.20 -15.73
N SER A 69 6.79 -7.51 -14.73
CA SER A 69 5.49 -6.86 -14.84
C SER A 69 5.46 -5.52 -14.09
N LEU A 70 4.46 -4.71 -14.41
CA LEU A 70 4.26 -3.39 -13.82
C LEU A 70 3.34 -3.41 -12.60
N GLN A 71 2.85 -4.58 -12.20
CA GLN A 71 1.90 -4.73 -11.10
C GLN A 71 2.42 -4.14 -9.77
N TYR A 72 3.73 -4.32 -9.49
CA TYR A 72 4.34 -3.79 -8.27
C TYR A 72 4.57 -2.28 -8.30
N ALA A 73 4.62 -1.66 -9.48
CA ALA A 73 4.64 -0.21 -9.59
C ALA A 73 3.31 0.42 -9.11
N VAL A 74 2.18 -0.19 -9.50
CA VAL A 74 0.85 0.23 -9.02
C VAL A 74 0.65 -0.10 -7.55
N LEU A 75 1.12 -1.28 -7.10
CA LEU A 75 1.10 -1.64 -5.69
C LEU A 75 1.86 -0.61 -4.84
N ALA A 76 3.07 -0.23 -5.26
CA ALA A 76 3.89 0.73 -4.55
C ALA A 76 3.22 2.11 -4.46
N LEU A 77 2.65 2.62 -5.56
CA LEU A 77 1.89 3.87 -5.57
C LEU A 77 0.76 3.83 -4.55
N LEU A 78 -0.11 2.82 -4.63
CA LEU A 78 -1.31 2.76 -3.80
C LEU A 78 -0.99 2.43 -2.33
N ALA A 79 0.05 1.65 -2.07
CA ALA A 79 0.53 1.39 -0.72
C ALA A 79 1.03 2.67 -0.02
N VAL A 80 1.78 3.54 -0.71
CA VAL A 80 2.22 4.81 -0.12
C VAL A 80 1.10 5.84 -0.01
N MET A 81 0.05 5.75 -0.82
CA MET A 81 -1.11 6.64 -0.74
C MET A 81 -2.08 6.25 0.38
N TYR A 82 -2.34 4.95 0.54
CA TYR A 82 -3.42 4.44 1.40
C TYR A 82 -2.94 3.60 2.59
N GLY A 83 -1.63 3.41 2.72
CA GLY A 83 -1.02 2.74 3.86
C GLY A 83 -0.92 1.22 3.77
N PRO A 84 -0.44 0.58 4.86
CA PRO A 84 -0.03 -0.83 4.84
C PRO A 84 -1.19 -1.80 4.63
N LEU A 85 -2.36 -1.52 5.21
CA LEU A 85 -3.53 -2.39 5.05
C LEU A 85 -4.00 -2.42 3.59
N ALA A 86 -4.10 -1.25 2.95
CA ALA A 86 -4.48 -1.16 1.55
C ALA A 86 -3.45 -1.86 0.65
N GLY A 87 -2.16 -1.58 0.85
CA GLY A 87 -1.08 -2.23 0.10
C GLY A 87 -1.11 -3.75 0.24
N GLY A 88 -1.27 -4.26 1.47
CA GLY A 88 -1.37 -5.69 1.73
C GLY A 88 -2.57 -6.34 1.04
N LEU A 89 -3.75 -5.74 1.13
CA LEU A 89 -4.97 -6.26 0.49
C LEU A 89 -4.88 -6.22 -1.04
N ILE A 90 -4.32 -5.16 -1.63
CA ILE A 90 -4.10 -5.06 -3.08
C ILE A 90 -3.18 -6.18 -3.57
N GLY A 91 -2.04 -6.38 -2.90
CA GLY A 91 -1.09 -7.44 -3.23
C GLY A 91 -1.70 -8.83 -3.08
N PHE A 92 -2.43 -9.07 -1.98
CA PHE A 92 -3.08 -10.36 -1.71
C PHE A 92 -4.15 -10.69 -2.75
N ILE A 93 -5.13 -9.81 -2.90
CA ILE A 93 -6.28 -10.05 -3.80
C ILE A 93 -5.82 -10.08 -5.26
N GLY A 94 -5.00 -9.10 -5.66
CA GLY A 94 -4.54 -9.00 -7.04
C GLY A 94 -3.72 -10.21 -7.47
N HIS A 95 -2.80 -10.71 -6.63
CA HIS A 95 -2.00 -11.89 -6.95
C HIS A 95 -2.85 -13.17 -6.96
N ALA A 96 -3.74 -13.34 -5.99
CA ALA A 96 -4.65 -14.48 -5.96
C ALA A 96 -5.52 -14.53 -7.25
N LEU A 97 -5.99 -13.38 -7.74
CA LEU A 97 -6.73 -13.31 -8.99
C LEU A 97 -5.88 -13.68 -10.22
N ILE A 98 -4.59 -13.29 -10.25
CA ILE A 98 -3.67 -13.71 -11.32
C ILE A 98 -3.59 -15.24 -11.37
N ASP A 99 -3.29 -15.87 -10.24
CA ASP A 99 -3.13 -17.30 -10.16
C ASP A 99 -4.41 -18.06 -10.50
N LEU A 100 -5.56 -17.64 -9.96
CA LEU A 100 -6.87 -18.19 -10.28
C LEU A 100 -7.19 -18.09 -11.78
N SER A 101 -6.73 -17.06 -12.46
CA SER A 101 -6.97 -16.86 -13.90
C SER A 101 -6.23 -17.86 -14.81
N TRP A 102 -5.25 -18.57 -14.26
CA TRP A 102 -4.56 -19.66 -14.94
C TRP A 102 -5.25 -21.03 -14.80
N GLY A 103 -6.38 -21.08 -14.09
CA GLY A 103 -7.22 -22.28 -13.95
C GLY A 103 -6.77 -23.24 -12.85
N GLY A 104 -5.98 -22.76 -11.89
CA GLY A 104 -5.50 -23.54 -10.76
C GLY A 104 -5.85 -22.96 -9.39
N SER A 105 -5.28 -23.52 -8.35
CA SER A 105 -5.26 -22.94 -7.02
C SER A 105 -4.21 -21.83 -6.95
N PRO A 106 -4.44 -20.75 -6.19
CA PRO A 106 -3.41 -19.75 -5.96
C PRO A 106 -2.15 -20.35 -5.34
N TRP A 107 -1.00 -19.85 -5.75
CA TRP A 107 0.29 -20.18 -5.15
C TRP A 107 0.49 -19.33 -3.89
N TRP A 108 -0.02 -19.83 -2.78
CA TRP A 108 -0.20 -19.04 -1.55
C TRP A 108 1.08 -18.41 -1.01
N SER A 109 2.24 -19.04 -1.18
CA SER A 109 3.52 -18.44 -0.80
C SER A 109 3.77 -17.11 -1.51
N TRP A 110 3.48 -17.02 -2.79
CA TRP A 110 3.68 -15.80 -3.58
C TRP A 110 2.56 -14.78 -3.36
N VAL A 111 1.33 -15.24 -3.14
CA VAL A 111 0.21 -14.37 -2.75
C VAL A 111 0.51 -13.68 -1.42
N ILE A 112 0.95 -14.43 -0.41
CA ILE A 112 1.34 -13.91 0.90
C ILE A 112 2.53 -12.95 0.76
N THR A 113 3.51 -13.31 -0.07
CA THR A 113 4.67 -12.45 -0.35
C THR A 113 4.26 -11.12 -0.97
N SER A 114 3.31 -11.12 -1.90
CA SER A 114 2.81 -9.88 -2.50
C SER A 114 2.07 -9.00 -1.49
N ALA A 115 1.29 -9.61 -0.60
CA ALA A 115 0.69 -8.90 0.53
C ALA A 115 1.76 -8.30 1.46
N PHE A 116 2.79 -9.08 1.81
CA PHE A 116 3.91 -8.63 2.62
C PHE A 116 4.63 -7.42 2.00
N VAL A 117 4.93 -7.47 0.70
CA VAL A 117 5.54 -6.35 -0.03
C VAL A 117 4.68 -5.09 0.07
N GLY A 118 3.37 -5.21 -0.16
CA GLY A 118 2.43 -4.10 -0.04
C GLY A 118 2.36 -3.51 1.36
N VAL A 119 2.35 -4.36 2.40
CA VAL A 119 2.40 -3.93 3.79
C VAL A 119 3.69 -3.16 4.08
N VAL A 120 4.85 -3.73 3.75
CA VAL A 120 6.16 -3.11 4.04
C VAL A 120 6.29 -1.75 3.37
N ILE A 121 5.96 -1.62 2.08
CA ILE A 121 5.98 -0.32 1.38
C ILE A 121 5.01 0.66 2.05
N GLY A 122 3.79 0.20 2.38
CA GLY A 122 2.76 1.01 3.01
C GLY A 122 3.10 1.52 4.41
N LEU A 123 4.01 0.86 5.15
CA LEU A 123 4.50 1.35 6.45
C LEU A 123 5.22 2.70 6.32
N PHE A 124 5.74 3.02 5.14
CA PHE A 124 6.40 4.30 4.86
C PHE A 124 5.44 5.39 4.38
N ALA A 125 4.14 5.10 4.21
CA ALA A 125 3.14 6.05 3.70
C ALA A 125 3.16 7.39 4.44
N LYS A 126 3.12 7.37 5.77
CA LYS A 126 3.16 8.59 6.60
C LYS A 126 4.44 9.39 6.43
N LYS A 127 5.59 8.73 6.25
CA LYS A 127 6.88 9.40 6.05
C LYS A 127 7.01 9.98 4.65
N LEU A 128 6.42 9.33 3.67
CA LEU A 128 6.43 9.77 2.27
C LEU A 128 5.40 10.89 2.02
N ASP A 129 4.24 10.80 2.66
CA ASP A 129 3.18 11.81 2.64
C ASP A 129 2.97 12.43 1.25
N VAL A 130 2.75 11.56 0.26
CA VAL A 130 2.65 11.94 -1.16
C VAL A 130 1.37 12.71 -1.47
N GLN A 131 0.39 12.63 -0.60
CA GLN A 131 -0.89 13.33 -0.75
C GLN A 131 -0.78 14.84 -0.49
N GLU A 132 0.32 15.31 0.11
CA GLU A 132 0.61 16.75 0.25
C GLU A 132 1.25 17.37 -1.03
N GLY A 133 1.36 16.59 -2.10
CA GLY A 133 1.82 17.09 -3.41
C GLY A 133 3.33 17.24 -3.54
N GLU A 134 4.12 16.65 -2.64
CA GLU A 134 5.58 16.73 -2.66
C GLU A 134 6.24 15.35 -2.75
N PHE A 135 7.15 15.17 -3.71
CA PHE A 135 7.98 13.98 -3.85
C PHE A 135 9.41 14.36 -4.23
N GLY A 136 10.06 15.11 -3.34
CA GLY A 136 11.46 15.57 -3.53
C GLY A 136 12.49 14.46 -3.32
N LYS A 137 13.78 14.79 -3.57
CA LYS A 137 14.92 13.83 -3.54
C LYS A 137 14.98 12.98 -2.27
N GLY A 138 14.70 13.56 -1.09
CA GLY A 138 14.69 12.81 0.18
C GLY A 138 13.58 11.77 0.23
N LYS A 139 12.36 12.11 -0.21
CA LYS A 139 11.23 11.17 -0.28
C LYS A 139 11.48 10.08 -1.34
N VAL A 140 12.09 10.41 -2.48
CA VAL A 140 12.52 9.42 -3.49
C VAL A 140 13.50 8.41 -2.89
N ALA A 141 14.49 8.86 -2.12
CA ALA A 141 15.43 7.96 -1.45
C ALA A 141 14.73 7.03 -0.45
N VAL A 142 13.82 7.55 0.39
CA VAL A 142 13.02 6.75 1.33
C VAL A 142 12.15 5.74 0.58
N PHE A 143 11.49 6.13 -0.50
CA PHE A 143 10.68 5.25 -1.34
C PHE A 143 11.51 4.13 -1.96
N THR A 144 12.70 4.45 -2.49
CA THR A 144 13.63 3.46 -3.05
C THR A 144 14.03 2.45 -1.99
N VAL A 145 14.46 2.90 -0.81
CA VAL A 145 14.85 2.02 0.30
C VAL A 145 13.69 1.14 0.74
N ALA A 146 12.48 1.69 0.86
CA ALA A 146 11.28 0.91 1.21
C ALA A 146 11.00 -0.20 0.19
N ASN A 147 11.09 0.09 -1.11
CA ASN A 147 10.92 -0.91 -2.17
C ASN A 147 12.02 -1.99 -2.12
N VAL A 148 13.30 -1.60 -1.98
CA VAL A 148 14.40 -2.57 -1.87
C VAL A 148 14.18 -3.50 -0.69
N ILE A 149 13.89 -2.97 0.49
CA ILE A 149 13.66 -3.78 1.70
C ILE A 149 12.46 -4.72 1.48
N ALA A 150 11.34 -4.21 0.97
CA ALA A 150 10.12 -4.99 0.76
C ALA A 150 10.35 -6.15 -0.21
N HIS A 151 10.97 -5.89 -1.35
CA HIS A 151 11.20 -6.91 -2.37
C HIS A 151 12.32 -7.88 -2.00
N VAL A 152 13.40 -7.44 -1.37
CA VAL A 152 14.47 -8.32 -0.91
C VAL A 152 13.94 -9.26 0.18
N LEU A 153 13.30 -8.74 1.22
CA LEU A 153 12.74 -9.59 2.28
C LEU A 153 11.61 -10.48 1.75
N GLY A 154 10.73 -9.94 0.92
CA GLY A 154 9.62 -10.70 0.36
C GLY A 154 10.10 -11.85 -0.54
N TRP A 155 10.87 -11.54 -1.57
CA TRP A 155 11.19 -12.51 -2.62
C TRP A 155 12.42 -13.37 -2.34
N ILE A 156 13.36 -12.93 -1.49
CA ILE A 156 14.55 -13.74 -1.16
C ILE A 156 14.37 -14.50 0.16
N VAL A 157 13.45 -14.06 1.04
CA VAL A 157 13.23 -14.73 2.32
C VAL A 157 11.84 -15.33 2.41
N VAL A 158 10.77 -14.50 2.37
CA VAL A 158 9.40 -14.97 2.62
C VAL A 158 8.94 -15.99 1.59
N ALA A 159 9.05 -15.69 0.29
CA ALA A 159 8.60 -16.58 -0.77
C ALA A 159 9.34 -17.93 -0.77
N PRO A 160 10.70 -17.98 -0.78
CA PRO A 160 11.41 -19.25 -0.78
C PRO A 160 11.15 -20.09 0.47
N VAL A 161 11.07 -19.46 1.64
CA VAL A 161 10.79 -20.20 2.89
C VAL A 161 9.40 -20.83 2.83
N LEU A 162 8.38 -20.09 2.39
CA LEU A 162 7.03 -20.61 2.26
C LEU A 162 6.92 -21.65 1.13
N ASP A 163 7.61 -21.48 0.01
CA ASP A 163 7.64 -22.47 -1.08
C ASP A 163 8.21 -23.82 -0.62
N ILE A 164 9.29 -23.79 0.16
CA ILE A 164 9.90 -25.00 0.73
C ILE A 164 8.95 -25.65 1.76
N LEU A 165 8.38 -24.84 2.66
CA LEU A 165 7.56 -25.37 3.76
C LEU A 165 6.18 -25.87 3.29
N ILE A 166 5.54 -25.21 2.33
CA ILE A 166 4.17 -25.53 1.90
C ILE A 166 4.18 -26.55 0.76
N TYR A 167 5.11 -26.39 -0.21
CA TYR A 167 5.09 -27.12 -1.46
C TYR A 167 6.28 -28.06 -1.64
N ALA A 168 7.21 -28.11 -0.67
CA ALA A 168 8.44 -28.92 -0.74
C ALA A 168 9.28 -28.63 -2.01
N GLU A 169 9.24 -27.39 -2.51
CA GLU A 169 9.95 -26.99 -3.71
C GLU A 169 11.47 -27.01 -3.50
N PRO A 170 12.26 -27.39 -4.54
CA PRO A 170 13.73 -27.41 -4.45
C PRO A 170 14.31 -26.02 -4.16
N ALA A 171 15.19 -25.92 -3.16
CA ALA A 171 15.76 -24.66 -2.70
C ALA A 171 16.47 -23.88 -3.84
N ASN A 172 17.24 -24.55 -4.69
CA ASN A 172 17.91 -23.91 -5.82
C ASN A 172 16.96 -23.23 -6.79
N LYS A 173 15.78 -23.84 -7.03
CA LYS A 173 14.74 -23.30 -7.90
C LYS A 173 14.12 -22.02 -7.26
N VAL A 174 13.65 -22.13 -6.02
CA VAL A 174 12.91 -21.01 -5.38
C VAL A 174 13.80 -19.81 -5.09
N PHE A 175 15.08 -20.02 -4.75
CA PHE A 175 16.01 -18.91 -4.58
C PHE A 175 16.37 -18.25 -5.92
N ALA A 176 16.52 -19.00 -7.02
CA ALA A 176 16.74 -18.41 -8.35
C ALA A 176 15.54 -17.56 -8.78
N GLN A 177 14.31 -18.05 -8.59
CA GLN A 177 13.08 -17.32 -8.82
C GLN A 177 12.98 -16.06 -7.94
N GLY A 178 13.27 -16.21 -6.64
CA GLY A 178 13.22 -15.14 -5.68
C GLY A 178 14.20 -13.99 -5.98
N VAL A 179 15.44 -14.31 -6.33
CA VAL A 179 16.44 -13.29 -6.73
C VAL A 179 15.99 -12.54 -7.97
N PHE A 180 15.51 -13.25 -8.99
CA PHE A 180 15.02 -12.61 -10.21
C PHE A 180 13.80 -11.71 -9.91
N ALA A 181 12.83 -12.21 -9.13
CA ALA A 181 11.66 -11.45 -8.74
C ALA A 181 12.03 -10.21 -7.89
N ALA A 182 12.95 -10.36 -6.93
CA ALA A 182 13.41 -9.24 -6.11
C ALA A 182 14.00 -8.12 -6.97
N VAL A 183 14.86 -8.44 -7.91
CA VAL A 183 15.51 -7.45 -8.79
C VAL A 183 14.50 -6.80 -9.74
N SER A 184 13.75 -7.61 -10.49
CA SER A 184 12.81 -7.10 -11.51
C SER A 184 11.69 -6.25 -10.89
N ASN A 185 11.12 -6.71 -9.77
CA ASN A 185 10.03 -6.01 -9.09
C ASN A 185 10.54 -4.75 -8.37
N THR A 186 11.76 -4.76 -7.82
CA THR A 186 12.37 -3.54 -7.28
C THR A 186 12.58 -2.51 -8.37
N VAL A 187 13.13 -2.89 -9.51
CA VAL A 187 13.37 -1.96 -10.62
C VAL A 187 12.06 -1.37 -11.13
N THR A 188 11.05 -2.20 -11.40
CA THR A 188 9.74 -1.72 -11.87
C THR A 188 9.03 -0.88 -10.81
N GLY A 189 9.06 -1.30 -9.53
CA GLY A 189 8.48 -0.57 -8.42
C GLY A 189 9.13 0.81 -8.20
N VAL A 190 10.46 0.87 -8.20
CA VAL A 190 11.19 2.13 -7.98
C VAL A 190 11.07 3.06 -9.19
N VAL A 191 11.33 2.57 -10.40
CA VAL A 191 11.35 3.43 -11.60
C VAL A 191 9.94 3.82 -12.00
N VAL A 192 9.09 2.85 -12.30
CA VAL A 192 7.74 3.14 -12.80
C VAL A 192 6.84 3.63 -11.67
N GLY A 193 6.89 3.00 -10.49
CA GLY A 193 6.15 3.45 -9.31
C GLY A 193 6.56 4.87 -8.90
N GLY A 194 7.85 5.19 -8.90
CA GLY A 194 8.36 6.54 -8.63
C GLY A 194 7.86 7.58 -9.66
N LEU A 195 7.83 7.22 -10.94
CA LEU A 195 7.27 8.10 -11.98
C LEU A 195 5.76 8.31 -11.80
N LEU A 196 5.02 7.27 -11.43
CA LEU A 196 3.59 7.38 -11.14
C LEU A 196 3.34 8.30 -9.93
N ILE A 197 4.14 8.19 -8.86
CA ILE A 197 4.05 9.09 -7.70
C ILE A 197 4.38 10.53 -8.11
N LEU A 198 5.43 10.75 -8.90
CA LEU A 198 5.77 12.07 -9.40
C LEU A 198 4.66 12.66 -10.27
N ALA A 199 4.03 11.87 -11.12
CA ALA A 199 2.89 12.30 -11.92
C ALA A 199 1.71 12.66 -11.03
N PHE A 200 1.38 11.80 -10.04
CA PHE A 200 0.30 12.02 -9.08
C PHE A 200 0.51 13.33 -8.28
N THR A 201 1.69 13.53 -7.70
CA THR A 201 1.96 14.73 -6.89
C THR A 201 1.87 16.04 -7.67
N LYS A 202 2.09 16.00 -9.00
CA LYS A 202 1.89 17.17 -9.87
C LYS A 202 0.42 17.51 -10.14
N THR A 203 -0.50 16.56 -9.93
CA THR A 203 -1.95 16.80 -10.09
C THR A 203 -2.60 17.40 -8.85
N ILE A 204 -1.89 17.39 -7.72
CA ILE A 204 -2.41 17.94 -6.47
C ILE A 204 -2.23 19.45 -6.49
N ALA A 205 -3.35 20.20 -6.39
CA ALA A 205 -3.29 21.65 -6.23
C ALA A 205 -2.60 21.98 -4.90
N LYS A 206 -1.61 22.87 -4.95
CA LYS A 206 -0.94 23.33 -3.72
C LYS A 206 -1.98 24.02 -2.82
N LYS A 207 -1.96 23.68 -1.52
CA LYS A 207 -2.76 24.38 -0.52
C LYS A 207 -2.51 25.89 -0.62
N GLY A 208 -3.57 26.69 -0.82
CA GLY A 208 -3.48 28.15 -1.01
C GLY A 208 -3.35 28.63 -2.46
N SER A 209 -3.24 27.76 -3.46
CA SER A 209 -3.19 28.21 -4.87
C SER A 209 -4.53 28.74 -5.40
N LEU A 210 -5.65 28.44 -4.71
CA LEU A 210 -7.00 28.91 -5.05
C LEU A 210 -7.39 30.21 -4.33
N GLU A 211 -6.56 30.74 -3.43
CA GLU A 211 -6.80 32.03 -2.74
C GLU A 211 -6.19 33.24 -3.49
N GLN A 212 -5.58 33.03 -4.65
CA GLN A 212 -4.88 34.07 -5.43
C GLN A 212 -5.63 34.53 -6.68
N GLU A 213 -6.87 34.10 -6.90
CA GLU A 213 -7.80 34.63 -7.88
C GLU A 213 -8.94 35.39 -7.17
#